data_9152b9218855f53647eecf09121d9363
#
_entry.id   9152b9218855f53647eecf09121d9363
#
_cell.length_a   1.000
_cell.length_b   1.000
_cell.length_c   1.000
_cell.angle_alpha   90.00
_cell.angle_beta   90.00
_cell.angle_gamma   90.00
#
_symmetry.space_group_name_H-M   'P 1'
#
loop_
_entity.id
_entity.type
_entity.pdbx_description
1 polymer ?
#
loop_
_entity_poly.entity_id
_entity_poly.type
_entity_poly.pdbx_seq_one_letter_code
_entity_poly.pdbx_strand_id
1 'polypeptide(L)'
;MGYTEVAAAPPSMAAPPDPQFVLRGTQSAVHALHFCGGAQEQGHQLLLSGSLSGLVHIWSLQTRRAIATLDGHGGQCVIWLQTLPQGHQLLSQGRDLKLCLWDLAEGRNAVVDSVGLESVGFCRGSILARGQQRWMLAVPGRGSDEIQILEMPSKTSVCTLKPEADAKPGMPMCLELWQTDSSPRPCLLAGYEDGSVALWDVSERKVCSRIACHTEPVMGLDFDSQKARGVSGSAEKALAVWSLDEQQALQVRGTHELTNAGISDVKIRPDRKILATAGWDHRVRVFHWRTMKPLAVLAFHSAVVHCVAFAADGLLAAGSKDHRISIWSLYPRS
;
A
#
# COMPACT_ATOMS: atom_id res chain seq x y z
N MET A 1 30.13 -55.29 5.97
CA MET A 1 29.97 -54.22 6.95
C MET A 1 29.46 -53.01 6.18
N GLY A 2 28.17 -52.80 6.21
CA GLY A 2 27.49 -51.68 5.50
C GLY A 2 27.36 -50.53 6.48
N TYR A 3 27.92 -49.40 6.17
CA TYR A 3 27.68 -48.13 6.86
C TYR A 3 26.38 -47.54 6.35
N THR A 4 25.36 -47.52 7.20
CA THR A 4 24.14 -46.74 6.98
C THR A 4 24.46 -45.28 7.24
N GLU A 5 24.48 -44.49 6.19
CA GLU A 5 24.60 -43.03 6.23
C GLU A 5 23.29 -42.49 6.83
N VAL A 6 23.37 -41.99 8.06
CA VAL A 6 22.25 -41.31 8.72
C VAL A 6 22.11 -39.94 8.06
N ALA A 7 21.06 -39.78 7.26
CA ALA A 7 20.70 -38.48 6.67
C ALA A 7 20.52 -37.44 7.77
N ALA A 8 21.33 -36.39 7.73
CA ALA A 8 21.21 -35.27 8.64
C ALA A 8 19.82 -34.62 8.51
N ALA A 9 19.14 -34.46 9.65
CA ALA A 9 17.86 -33.79 9.73
C ALA A 9 17.99 -32.37 9.10
N PRO A 10 16.98 -31.89 8.37
CA PRO A 10 17.02 -30.54 7.81
C PRO A 10 17.15 -29.54 8.97
N PRO A 11 17.89 -28.42 8.75
CA PRO A 11 18.08 -27.41 9.78
C PRO A 11 16.71 -26.91 10.25
N SER A 12 16.45 -26.96 11.56
CA SER A 12 15.23 -26.47 12.16
C SER A 12 15.06 -25.00 11.74
N MET A 13 13.99 -24.71 11.03
CA MET A 13 13.63 -23.32 10.74
C MET A 13 13.49 -22.61 12.07
N ALA A 14 14.31 -21.59 12.30
CA ALA A 14 14.19 -20.76 13.49
C ALA A 14 12.75 -20.26 13.61
N ALA A 15 12.22 -20.25 14.83
CA ALA A 15 10.88 -19.75 15.09
C ALA A 15 10.73 -18.33 14.49
N PRO A 16 9.58 -17.99 13.90
CA PRO A 16 9.36 -16.66 13.36
C PRO A 16 9.58 -15.62 14.47
N PRO A 17 10.18 -14.47 14.17
CA PRO A 17 10.41 -13.43 15.16
C PRO A 17 9.09 -12.95 15.75
N ASP A 18 9.10 -12.59 17.03
CA ASP A 18 7.99 -11.87 17.67
C ASP A 18 7.98 -10.38 17.27
N PRO A 19 6.81 -9.70 17.31
CA PRO A 19 6.77 -8.27 17.12
C PRO A 19 7.59 -7.56 18.21
N GLN A 20 8.31 -6.51 17.84
CA GLN A 20 9.07 -5.69 18.77
C GLN A 20 8.15 -5.08 19.85
N PHE A 21 6.97 -4.65 19.42
CA PHE A 21 5.86 -4.24 20.29
C PHE A 21 4.55 -4.23 19.50
N VAL A 22 3.45 -4.05 20.23
CA VAL A 22 2.08 -4.03 19.70
C VAL A 22 1.36 -2.79 20.18
N LEU A 23 0.79 -2.02 19.25
CA LEU A 23 -0.10 -0.91 19.57
C LEU A 23 -1.53 -1.44 19.72
N ARG A 24 -2.20 -1.01 20.77
CA ARG A 24 -3.55 -1.42 21.15
C ARG A 24 -4.40 -0.20 21.46
N GLY A 25 -5.71 -0.28 21.27
CA GLY A 25 -6.64 0.80 21.60
C GLY A 25 -7.37 1.39 20.41
N THR A 26 -7.22 0.84 19.21
CA THR A 26 -8.00 1.27 18.04
C THR A 26 -9.49 0.95 18.17
N GLN A 27 -9.87 0.04 19.06
CA GLN A 27 -11.25 -0.43 19.32
C GLN A 27 -12.00 -0.92 18.05
N SER A 28 -11.35 -0.96 16.91
CA SER A 28 -11.92 -1.33 15.62
C SER A 28 -10.84 -1.89 14.70
N ALA A 29 -11.25 -2.62 13.66
CA ALA A 29 -10.35 -3.17 12.64
C ALA A 29 -9.51 -2.08 11.98
N VAL A 30 -8.21 -2.34 11.79
CA VAL A 30 -7.26 -1.41 11.17
C VAL A 30 -7.17 -1.71 9.67
N HIS A 31 -7.52 -0.73 8.84
CA HIS A 31 -7.56 -0.86 7.39
C HIS A 31 -6.50 -0.06 6.65
N ALA A 32 -5.92 0.95 7.28
CA ALA A 32 -4.88 1.78 6.70
C ALA A 32 -3.77 2.05 7.71
N LEU A 33 -2.53 2.07 7.23
CA LEU A 33 -1.34 2.44 7.99
C LEU A 33 -0.46 3.35 7.15
N HIS A 34 0.14 4.36 7.80
CA HIS A 34 1.12 5.21 7.17
C HIS A 34 2.11 5.73 8.21
N PHE A 35 3.42 5.64 7.95
CA PHE A 35 4.45 6.26 8.78
C PHE A 35 4.66 7.71 8.40
N CYS A 36 4.68 8.59 9.39
CA CYS A 36 5.03 10.00 9.22
C CYS A 36 6.47 10.24 9.64
N GLY A 37 7.10 11.23 8.99
CA GLY A 37 8.46 11.66 9.33
C GLY A 37 9.49 11.06 8.38
N GLY A 38 10.28 11.93 7.75
CA GLY A 38 11.49 11.57 7.00
C GLY A 38 12.63 11.25 7.96
N ALA A 39 13.66 10.57 7.46
CA ALA A 39 14.87 10.19 8.20
C ALA A 39 15.67 11.39 8.81
N GLN A 40 15.25 12.62 8.58
CA GLN A 40 15.94 13.85 9.02
C GLN A 40 15.27 14.60 10.17
N GLU A 41 14.03 14.28 10.55
CA GLU A 41 13.41 14.87 11.73
C GLU A 41 13.87 14.12 12.98
N GLN A 42 14.82 14.70 13.68
CA GLN A 42 15.28 14.23 14.99
C GLN A 42 14.10 14.28 15.97
N GLY A 43 13.55 13.14 16.28
CA GLY A 43 12.80 13.01 17.50
C GLY A 43 11.61 12.07 17.51
N HIS A 44 10.62 12.10 16.72
CA HIS A 44 9.44 11.30 17.01
C HIS A 44 8.84 10.67 15.74
N GLN A 45 9.23 9.43 15.50
CA GLN A 45 8.57 8.64 14.45
C GLN A 45 7.12 8.39 14.85
N LEU A 46 6.21 8.90 14.02
CA LEU A 46 4.78 8.72 14.18
C LEU A 46 4.26 7.68 13.21
N LEU A 47 3.27 6.93 13.66
CA LEU A 47 2.46 6.04 12.82
C LEU A 47 1.03 6.53 12.83
N LEU A 48 0.42 6.56 11.67
CA LEU A 48 -1.01 6.82 11.47
C LEU A 48 -1.73 5.51 11.21
N SER A 49 -2.90 5.33 11.81
CA SER A 49 -3.77 4.19 11.53
C SER A 49 -5.20 4.63 11.26
N GLY A 50 -5.78 4.15 10.17
CA GLY A 50 -7.19 4.33 9.83
C GLY A 50 -7.99 3.07 10.17
N SER A 51 -9.16 3.25 10.75
CA SER A 51 -9.99 2.17 11.27
C SER A 51 -11.33 2.01 10.56
N LEU A 52 -11.95 0.85 10.73
CA LEU A 52 -13.29 0.55 10.24
C LEU A 52 -14.35 1.52 10.82
N SER A 53 -14.14 2.04 12.04
CA SER A 53 -15.04 3.01 12.70
C SER A 53 -14.89 4.46 12.20
N GLY A 54 -14.06 4.72 11.18
CA GLY A 54 -13.88 6.07 10.62
C GLY A 54 -12.86 6.94 11.35
N LEU A 55 -12.22 6.41 12.39
CA LEU A 55 -11.23 7.15 13.16
C LEU A 55 -9.82 6.96 12.62
N VAL A 56 -9.04 8.04 12.66
CA VAL A 56 -7.60 8.02 12.43
C VAL A 56 -6.90 8.26 13.76
N HIS A 57 -6.00 7.34 14.15
CA HIS A 57 -5.18 7.49 15.34
C HIS A 57 -3.76 7.87 14.95
N ILE A 58 -3.19 8.82 15.68
CA ILE A 58 -1.77 9.21 15.60
C ILE A 58 -1.05 8.56 16.77
N TRP A 59 -0.07 7.73 16.48
CA TRP A 59 0.70 6.96 17.46
C TRP A 59 2.11 7.49 17.59
N SER A 60 2.55 7.72 18.82
CA SER A 60 3.98 7.88 19.11
C SER A 60 4.61 6.50 19.29
N LEU A 61 5.59 6.16 18.45
CA LEU A 61 6.30 4.87 18.57
C LEU A 61 7.22 4.85 19.79
N GLN A 62 7.67 6.01 20.27
CA GLN A 62 8.49 6.13 21.48
C GLN A 62 7.68 5.76 22.74
N THR A 63 6.49 6.34 22.89
CA THR A 63 5.62 6.08 24.05
C THR A 63 4.73 4.86 23.86
N ARG A 64 4.60 4.38 22.60
CA ARG A 64 3.72 3.27 22.18
C ARG A 64 2.24 3.54 22.49
N ARG A 65 1.84 4.82 22.44
CA ARG A 65 0.48 5.27 22.75
C ARG A 65 -0.07 6.15 21.63
N ALA A 66 -1.40 6.14 21.49
CA ALA A 66 -2.08 7.13 20.69
C ALA A 66 -1.93 8.49 21.36
N ILE A 67 -1.47 9.50 20.62
CA ILE A 67 -1.31 10.89 21.07
C ILE A 67 -2.44 11.77 20.57
N ALA A 68 -3.15 11.34 19.51
CA ALA A 68 -4.34 12.01 19.01
C ALA A 68 -5.26 11.02 18.30
N THR A 69 -6.54 11.37 18.25
CA THR A 69 -7.57 10.68 17.47
C THR A 69 -8.32 11.72 16.64
N LEU A 70 -8.40 11.48 15.33
CA LEU A 70 -9.08 12.36 14.38
C LEU A 70 -10.38 11.71 13.95
N ASP A 71 -11.47 12.47 13.99
CA ASP A 71 -12.79 12.05 13.51
C ASP A 71 -13.25 12.99 12.39
N GLY A 72 -13.44 12.46 11.20
CA GLY A 72 -13.84 13.24 10.03
C GLY A 72 -14.58 12.42 8.98
N HIS A 73 -14.69 11.11 9.19
CA HIS A 73 -15.32 10.19 8.24
C HIS A 73 -16.68 9.65 8.71
N GLY A 74 -17.27 10.25 9.77
CA GLY A 74 -18.64 9.96 10.19
C GLY A 74 -18.93 8.47 10.46
N GLY A 75 -17.98 7.74 11.05
CA GLY A 75 -18.12 6.31 11.32
C GLY A 75 -17.87 5.39 10.12
N GLN A 76 -17.48 5.92 8.95
CA GLN A 76 -17.20 5.13 7.76
C GLN A 76 -15.71 4.76 7.65
N CYS A 77 -15.44 3.53 7.24
CA CYS A 77 -14.09 2.97 7.19
C CYS A 77 -13.06 3.88 6.49
N VAL A 78 -11.94 4.15 7.14
CA VAL A 78 -10.78 4.82 6.54
C VAL A 78 -9.92 3.78 5.85
N ILE A 79 -9.79 3.87 4.52
CA ILE A 79 -9.12 2.86 3.69
C ILE A 79 -7.72 3.27 3.25
N TRP A 80 -7.37 4.55 3.31
CA TRP A 80 -6.07 5.06 2.89
C TRP A 80 -5.65 6.29 3.69
N LEU A 81 -4.35 6.37 3.96
CA LEU A 81 -3.68 7.45 4.66
C LEU A 81 -2.39 7.79 3.94
N GLN A 82 -2.11 9.08 3.77
CA GLN A 82 -0.88 9.55 3.15
C GLN A 82 -0.52 10.95 3.68
N THR A 83 0.73 11.14 4.12
CA THR A 83 1.24 12.48 4.40
C THR A 83 1.72 13.17 3.13
N LEU A 84 1.47 14.46 3.01
CA LEU A 84 2.02 15.26 1.92
C LEU A 84 3.53 15.51 2.16
N PRO A 85 4.30 15.77 1.09
CA PRO A 85 5.76 15.91 1.18
C PRO A 85 6.25 16.97 2.18
N GLN A 86 5.43 17.95 2.51
CA GLN A 86 5.73 19.00 3.48
C GLN A 86 5.57 18.57 4.95
N GLY A 87 5.14 17.32 5.21
CA GLY A 87 5.19 16.68 6.52
C GLY A 87 4.07 17.02 7.51
N HIS A 88 3.40 18.16 7.38
CA HIS A 88 2.38 18.60 8.36
C HIS A 88 0.95 18.37 7.91
N GLN A 89 0.74 17.88 6.71
CA GLN A 89 -0.58 17.63 6.17
C GLN A 89 -0.79 16.14 5.94
N LEU A 90 -1.96 15.65 6.36
CA LEU A 90 -2.41 14.28 6.17
C LEU A 90 -3.60 14.26 5.24
N LEU A 91 -3.59 13.31 4.31
CA LEU A 91 -4.74 12.87 3.55
C LEU A 91 -5.30 11.60 4.17
N SER A 92 -6.62 11.56 4.37
CA SER A 92 -7.35 10.34 4.72
C SER A 92 -8.51 10.12 3.76
N GLN A 93 -8.63 8.92 3.22
CA GLN A 93 -9.74 8.52 2.36
C GLN A 93 -10.67 7.58 3.10
N GLY A 94 -11.94 7.94 3.15
CA GLY A 94 -12.99 7.15 3.78
C GLY A 94 -13.98 6.55 2.79
N ARG A 95 -14.73 5.57 3.24
CA ARG A 95 -15.89 5.02 2.50
C ARG A 95 -17.14 5.91 2.58
N ASP A 96 -17.01 7.07 3.20
CA ASP A 96 -18.01 8.15 3.22
C ASP A 96 -17.97 9.02 1.95
N LEU A 97 -17.27 8.58 0.89
CA LEU A 97 -17.07 9.34 -0.35
C LEU A 97 -16.25 10.62 -0.16
N LYS A 98 -15.40 10.68 0.84
CA LYS A 98 -14.55 11.85 1.11
C LYS A 98 -13.08 11.48 1.20
N LEU A 99 -12.28 12.41 0.70
CA LEU A 99 -10.87 12.53 1.01
C LEU A 99 -10.72 13.80 1.86
N CYS A 100 -10.33 13.63 3.11
CA CYS A 100 -10.10 14.74 4.04
C CYS A 100 -8.63 15.14 4.05
N LEU A 101 -8.36 16.44 4.00
CA LEU A 101 -7.06 17.03 4.23
C LEU A 101 -7.02 17.59 5.66
N TRP A 102 -6.05 17.15 6.43
CA TRP A 102 -5.83 17.56 7.81
C TRP A 102 -4.57 18.40 7.96
N ASP A 103 -4.64 19.39 8.81
CA ASP A 103 -3.46 20.10 9.32
C ASP A 103 -3.08 19.48 10.68
N LEU A 104 -1.90 18.89 10.73
CA LEU A 104 -1.36 18.27 11.94
C LEU A 104 -0.34 19.18 12.65
N ALA A 105 -0.09 20.39 12.14
CA ALA A 105 0.85 21.34 12.74
C ALA A 105 0.33 21.79 14.09
N GLU A 106 1.22 21.81 15.10
CA GLU A 106 0.96 22.37 16.43
C GLU A 106 -0.29 21.80 17.15
N GLY A 107 -0.64 20.54 16.87
CA GLY A 107 -1.78 19.86 17.52
C GLY A 107 -3.17 20.34 17.07
N ARG A 108 -3.28 21.02 15.94
CA ARG A 108 -4.57 21.51 15.41
C ARG A 108 -5.55 20.40 15.09
N ASN A 109 -5.09 19.27 14.57
CA ASN A 109 -5.89 18.05 14.34
C ASN A 109 -7.27 18.32 13.68
N ALA A 110 -7.32 19.28 12.76
CA ALA A 110 -8.56 19.72 12.12
C ALA A 110 -8.57 19.38 10.65
N VAL A 111 -9.76 19.04 10.13
CA VAL A 111 -10.00 18.96 8.68
C VAL A 111 -9.98 20.38 8.14
N VAL A 112 -9.00 20.69 7.29
CA VAL A 112 -8.85 22.01 6.68
C VAL A 112 -9.48 22.06 5.30
N ASP A 113 -9.62 20.91 4.64
CA ASP A 113 -10.24 20.81 3.33
C ASP A 113 -10.74 19.38 3.06
N SER A 114 -11.61 19.21 2.06
CA SER A 114 -12.09 17.90 1.64
C SER A 114 -12.37 17.86 0.14
N VAL A 115 -12.22 16.67 -0.45
CA VAL A 115 -12.58 16.35 -1.83
C VAL A 115 -13.68 15.30 -1.80
N GLY A 116 -14.81 15.58 -2.47
CA GLY A 116 -15.85 14.56 -2.71
C GLY A 116 -15.36 13.55 -3.74
N LEU A 117 -15.54 12.26 -3.45
CA LEU A 117 -15.23 11.16 -4.36
C LEU A 117 -16.52 10.70 -5.05
N GLU A 118 -16.42 10.30 -6.30
CA GLU A 118 -17.58 9.93 -7.12
C GLU A 118 -18.01 8.47 -6.95
N SER A 119 -17.14 7.64 -6.38
CA SER A 119 -17.37 6.20 -6.23
C SER A 119 -16.92 5.68 -4.88
N VAL A 120 -17.73 4.79 -4.29
CA VAL A 120 -17.39 4.00 -3.09
C VAL A 120 -16.67 2.74 -3.55
N GLY A 121 -15.36 2.83 -3.73
CA GLY A 121 -14.53 1.67 -4.03
C GLY A 121 -13.75 1.16 -2.81
N PHE A 122 -13.06 0.05 -3.01
CA PHE A 122 -11.99 -0.42 -2.14
C PHE A 122 -10.64 0.17 -2.55
N CYS A 123 -10.60 0.88 -3.67
CA CYS A 123 -9.40 1.39 -4.30
C CYS A 123 -8.85 2.59 -3.51
N ARG A 124 -7.64 2.45 -3.03
CA ARG A 124 -6.88 3.52 -2.39
C ARG A 124 -6.43 4.52 -3.42
N GLY A 125 -6.48 5.80 -3.07
CA GLY A 125 -5.90 6.85 -3.90
C GLY A 125 -4.38 6.74 -4.01
N SER A 126 -3.81 7.46 -4.97
CA SER A 126 -2.37 7.61 -5.10
C SER A 126 -2.03 9.06 -5.42
N ILE A 127 -0.91 9.56 -4.88
CA ILE A 127 -0.46 10.93 -5.11
C ILE A 127 0.91 10.97 -5.77
N LEU A 128 1.11 12.02 -6.58
CA LEU A 128 2.39 12.35 -7.18
C LEU A 128 2.70 13.83 -6.91
N ALA A 129 3.79 14.11 -6.20
CA ALA A 129 4.23 15.48 -5.96
C ALA A 129 4.68 16.15 -7.26
N ARG A 130 4.27 17.41 -7.48
CA ARG A 130 4.63 18.23 -8.65
C ARG A 130 5.16 19.60 -8.21
N GLY A 131 6.34 19.61 -7.61
CA GLY A 131 6.93 20.79 -7.01
C GLY A 131 6.51 21.01 -5.55
N GLN A 132 6.69 22.25 -5.04
CA GLN A 132 6.59 22.49 -3.59
C GLN A 132 5.16 22.50 -3.03
N GLN A 133 4.14 22.86 -3.82
CA GLN A 133 2.77 23.03 -3.32
C GLN A 133 1.70 22.37 -4.20
N ARG A 134 2.09 21.77 -5.33
CA ARG A 134 1.16 21.10 -6.24
C ARG A 134 1.42 19.61 -6.24
N TRP A 135 0.36 18.83 -6.34
CA TRP A 135 0.41 17.38 -6.43
C TRP A 135 -0.79 16.86 -7.23
N MET A 136 -0.57 15.75 -7.89
CA MET A 136 -1.64 15.03 -8.58
C MET A 136 -2.22 13.98 -7.67
N LEU A 137 -3.52 13.77 -7.77
CA LEU A 137 -4.27 12.74 -7.07
C LEU A 137 -4.96 11.85 -8.09
N ALA A 138 -4.75 10.54 -8.01
CA ALA A 138 -5.53 9.54 -8.72
C ALA A 138 -6.52 8.87 -7.76
N VAL A 139 -7.79 8.81 -8.15
CA VAL A 139 -8.87 8.16 -7.39
C VAL A 139 -9.83 7.46 -8.36
N PRO A 140 -10.64 6.48 -7.91
CA PRO A 140 -11.72 5.93 -8.73
C PRO A 140 -12.64 7.04 -9.25
N GLY A 141 -13.00 6.95 -10.52
CA GLY A 141 -13.91 7.89 -11.18
C GLY A 141 -15.38 7.53 -10.98
N ARG A 142 -16.26 8.24 -11.71
CA ARG A 142 -17.71 8.05 -11.64
C ARG A 142 -18.16 6.73 -12.28
N GLY A 143 -17.58 6.40 -13.42
CA GLY A 143 -17.79 5.09 -14.04
C GLY A 143 -17.09 3.99 -13.28
N SER A 144 -17.63 2.78 -13.33
CA SER A 144 -17.13 1.63 -12.56
C SER A 144 -15.68 1.27 -12.85
N ASP A 145 -15.20 1.56 -14.05
CA ASP A 145 -13.85 1.26 -14.55
C ASP A 145 -12.99 2.52 -14.77
N GLU A 146 -13.51 3.69 -14.43
CA GLU A 146 -12.85 4.98 -14.64
C GLU A 146 -11.90 5.35 -13.48
N ILE A 147 -10.84 6.07 -13.84
CA ILE A 147 -9.93 6.67 -12.87
C ILE A 147 -9.90 8.18 -13.11
N GLN A 148 -10.16 8.97 -12.08
CA GLN A 148 -10.11 10.43 -12.12
C GLN A 148 -8.73 10.91 -11.66
N ILE A 149 -8.16 11.84 -12.41
CA ILE A 149 -6.92 12.54 -12.06
C ILE A 149 -7.25 14.00 -11.74
N LEU A 150 -6.88 14.43 -10.55
CA LEU A 150 -7.08 15.79 -10.05
C LEU A 150 -5.73 16.47 -9.82
N GLU A 151 -5.67 17.77 -10.12
CA GLU A 151 -4.59 18.67 -9.68
C GLU A 151 -4.97 19.26 -8.32
N MET A 152 -4.10 19.15 -7.36
CA MET A 152 -4.31 19.65 -6.02
C MET A 152 -3.31 20.76 -5.67
N PRO A 153 -3.66 21.74 -4.86
CA PRO A 153 -4.88 21.88 -4.05
C PRO A 153 -6.09 22.48 -4.81
N SER A 154 -5.95 22.87 -6.08
CA SER A 154 -7.03 23.55 -6.84
C SER A 154 -8.27 22.68 -7.07
N LYS A 155 -8.18 21.37 -6.86
CA LYS A 155 -9.23 20.36 -7.13
C LYS A 155 -9.68 20.36 -8.60
N THR A 156 -8.80 20.79 -9.49
CA THR A 156 -9.11 20.85 -10.92
C THR A 156 -8.99 19.46 -11.52
N SER A 157 -10.02 19.02 -12.24
CA SER A 157 -9.95 17.79 -13.01
C SER A 157 -8.94 17.92 -14.16
N VAL A 158 -7.89 17.11 -14.12
CA VAL A 158 -6.90 17.04 -15.20
C VAL A 158 -7.44 16.18 -16.32
N CYS A 159 -7.90 14.98 -16.00
CA CYS A 159 -8.51 14.05 -16.94
C CYS A 159 -9.25 12.93 -16.23
N THR A 160 -10.08 12.22 -16.98
CA THR A 160 -10.63 10.92 -16.62
C THR A 160 -10.01 9.88 -17.54
N LEU A 161 -9.41 8.84 -16.98
CA LEU A 161 -8.87 7.71 -17.71
C LEU A 161 -9.97 6.67 -17.84
N LYS A 162 -10.29 6.30 -19.07
CA LYS A 162 -11.32 5.30 -19.40
C LYS A 162 -10.70 4.19 -20.21
N PRO A 163 -10.84 2.92 -19.78
CA PRO A 163 -10.45 1.79 -20.60
C PRO A 163 -11.18 1.78 -21.95
N GLU A 164 -10.60 1.12 -22.93
CA GLU A 164 -11.27 0.89 -24.21
C GLU A 164 -12.55 0.06 -23.98
N ALA A 165 -13.59 0.33 -24.77
CA ALA A 165 -14.94 -0.20 -24.56
C ALA A 165 -15.03 -1.74 -24.58
N ASP A 166 -14.12 -2.41 -25.25
CA ASP A 166 -13.99 -3.87 -25.33
C ASP A 166 -13.15 -4.48 -24.22
N ALA A 167 -12.32 -3.68 -23.54
CA ALA A 167 -11.38 -4.15 -22.54
C ALA A 167 -12.04 -4.67 -21.25
N LYS A 168 -13.14 -4.04 -20.80
CA LYS A 168 -13.97 -4.39 -19.63
C LYS A 168 -13.18 -4.90 -18.38
N PRO A 169 -12.22 -4.14 -17.85
CA PRO A 169 -11.39 -4.62 -16.77
C PRO A 169 -12.11 -4.72 -15.43
N GLY A 170 -13.33 -4.19 -15.32
CA GLY A 170 -14.00 -3.97 -14.04
C GLY A 170 -13.42 -2.81 -13.25
N MET A 171 -13.67 -2.77 -11.95
CA MET A 171 -13.26 -1.66 -11.10
C MET A 171 -11.74 -1.59 -10.91
N PRO A 172 -11.15 -0.38 -10.87
CA PRO A 172 -9.80 -0.23 -10.36
C PRO A 172 -9.77 -0.57 -8.86
N MET A 173 -8.86 -1.44 -8.47
CA MET A 173 -8.74 -1.95 -7.10
C MET A 173 -7.54 -1.34 -6.36
N CYS A 174 -6.48 -0.98 -7.07
CA CYS A 174 -5.29 -0.34 -6.54
C CYS A 174 -4.62 0.54 -7.59
N LEU A 175 -4.03 1.64 -7.15
CA LEU A 175 -3.44 2.68 -7.99
C LEU A 175 -2.05 3.05 -7.49
N GLU A 176 -1.13 3.32 -8.42
CA GLU A 176 0.19 3.87 -8.11
C GLU A 176 0.59 4.89 -9.17
N LEU A 177 0.57 6.17 -8.79
CA LEU A 177 1.06 7.29 -9.60
C LEU A 177 2.57 7.41 -9.43
N TRP A 178 3.28 7.55 -10.53
CA TRP A 178 4.71 7.75 -10.51
C TRP A 178 5.20 8.56 -11.72
N GLN A 179 6.43 9.02 -11.62
CA GLN A 179 7.11 9.74 -12.67
C GLN A 179 8.60 9.41 -12.59
N THR A 180 9.26 9.29 -13.74
CA THR A 180 10.72 9.13 -13.77
C THR A 180 11.40 10.49 -13.83
N ASP A 181 12.62 10.59 -13.30
CA ASP A 181 13.43 11.81 -13.42
C ASP A 181 13.79 12.12 -14.87
N SER A 182 13.83 11.11 -15.73
CA SER A 182 14.13 11.23 -17.17
C SER A 182 12.94 11.64 -18.03
N SER A 183 11.70 11.51 -17.52
CA SER A 183 10.49 11.87 -18.25
C SER A 183 9.54 12.67 -17.37
N PRO A 184 9.15 13.88 -17.77
CA PRO A 184 8.17 14.68 -17.01
C PRO A 184 6.73 14.16 -17.13
N ARG A 185 6.51 13.06 -17.87
CA ARG A 185 5.18 12.49 -18.09
C ARG A 185 4.77 11.63 -16.89
N PRO A 186 3.64 11.92 -16.24
CA PRO A 186 3.13 11.10 -15.19
C PRO A 186 2.56 9.80 -15.75
N CYS A 187 2.90 8.70 -15.10
CA CYS A 187 2.37 7.37 -15.38
C CYS A 187 1.53 6.89 -14.20
N LEU A 188 0.54 6.06 -14.49
CA LEU A 188 -0.28 5.40 -13.49
C LEU A 188 -0.28 3.89 -13.73
N LEU A 189 0.04 3.14 -12.71
CA LEU A 189 -0.24 1.70 -12.66
C LEU A 189 -1.59 1.50 -11.98
N ALA A 190 -2.43 0.68 -12.57
CA ALA A 190 -3.74 0.33 -12.05
C ALA A 190 -3.93 -1.19 -12.07
N GLY A 191 -4.25 -1.76 -10.91
CA GLY A 191 -4.71 -3.14 -10.80
C GLY A 191 -6.24 -3.17 -10.83
N TYR A 192 -6.81 -4.12 -11.55
CA TYR A 192 -8.24 -4.19 -11.82
C TYR A 192 -8.91 -5.44 -11.24
N GLU A 193 -10.24 -5.40 -11.24
CA GLU A 193 -11.11 -6.48 -10.76
C GLU A 193 -10.94 -7.77 -11.56
N ASP A 194 -10.64 -7.68 -12.86
CA ASP A 194 -10.40 -8.83 -13.73
C ASP A 194 -9.01 -9.50 -13.54
N GLY A 195 -8.21 -9.04 -12.58
CA GLY A 195 -6.87 -9.57 -12.30
C GLY A 195 -5.77 -9.00 -13.19
N SER A 196 -6.07 -8.02 -14.03
CA SER A 196 -5.07 -7.37 -14.87
C SER A 196 -4.39 -6.19 -14.17
N VAL A 197 -3.15 -5.91 -14.59
CA VAL A 197 -2.41 -4.67 -14.28
C VAL A 197 -2.20 -3.91 -15.58
N ALA A 198 -2.57 -2.63 -15.59
CA ALA A 198 -2.40 -1.73 -16.73
C ALA A 198 -1.50 -0.56 -16.38
N LEU A 199 -0.67 -0.16 -17.35
CA LEU A 199 0.12 1.06 -17.34
C LEU A 199 -0.57 2.11 -18.21
N TRP A 200 -0.86 3.26 -17.62
CA TRP A 200 -1.44 4.42 -18.28
C TRP A 200 -0.40 5.52 -18.47
N ASP A 201 -0.38 6.12 -19.66
CA ASP A 201 0.15 7.48 -19.86
C ASP A 201 -0.97 8.47 -19.51
N VAL A 202 -0.77 9.20 -18.41
CA VAL A 202 -1.79 10.14 -17.91
C VAL A 202 -1.94 11.33 -18.86
N SER A 203 -0.85 11.77 -19.53
CA SER A 203 -0.86 12.89 -20.46
C SER A 203 -1.62 12.55 -21.75
N GLU A 204 -1.38 11.36 -22.28
CA GLU A 204 -2.03 10.87 -23.50
C GLU A 204 -3.41 10.22 -23.22
N ARG A 205 -3.74 9.99 -21.95
CA ARG A 205 -4.99 9.36 -21.48
C ARG A 205 -5.24 7.99 -22.09
N LYS A 206 -4.18 7.22 -22.29
CA LYS A 206 -4.24 5.91 -22.93
C LYS A 206 -3.50 4.84 -22.13
N VAL A 207 -3.93 3.60 -22.33
CA VAL A 207 -3.21 2.42 -21.86
C VAL A 207 -2.00 2.20 -22.75
N CYS A 208 -0.79 2.23 -22.15
CA CYS A 208 0.46 1.89 -22.83
C CYS A 208 0.66 0.39 -22.91
N SER A 209 0.31 -0.32 -21.84
CA SER A 209 0.47 -1.76 -21.73
C SER A 209 -0.49 -2.33 -20.72
N ARG A 210 -0.92 -3.58 -20.92
CA ARG A 210 -1.77 -4.33 -19.99
C ARG A 210 -1.33 -5.78 -19.97
N ILE A 211 -1.28 -6.36 -18.77
CA ILE A 211 -0.95 -7.78 -18.56
C ILE A 211 -2.01 -8.44 -17.68
N ALA A 212 -2.37 -9.68 -18.00
CA ALA A 212 -3.14 -10.54 -17.12
C ALA A 212 -2.20 -11.20 -16.12
N CYS A 213 -2.23 -10.76 -14.87
CA CYS A 213 -1.36 -11.27 -13.81
C CYS A 213 -2.05 -12.31 -12.95
N HIS A 214 -3.37 -12.18 -12.79
CA HIS A 214 -4.19 -12.93 -11.85
C HIS A 214 -5.51 -13.34 -12.48
N THR A 215 -6.17 -14.33 -11.87
CA THR A 215 -7.52 -14.77 -12.22
C THR A 215 -8.60 -14.14 -11.36
N GLU A 216 -8.17 -13.49 -10.25
CA GLU A 216 -9.01 -12.84 -9.27
C GLU A 216 -8.57 -11.37 -9.10
N PRO A 217 -9.39 -10.49 -8.50
CA PRO A 217 -9.09 -9.07 -8.36
C PRO A 217 -7.70 -8.77 -7.78
N VAL A 218 -7.02 -7.77 -8.34
CA VAL A 218 -5.72 -7.29 -7.85
C VAL A 218 -5.95 -6.43 -6.60
N MET A 219 -5.72 -6.99 -5.43
CA MET A 219 -6.01 -6.32 -4.14
C MET A 219 -4.93 -5.31 -3.70
N GLY A 220 -3.71 -5.49 -4.17
CA GLY A 220 -2.61 -4.58 -3.87
C GLY A 220 -1.51 -4.70 -4.90
N LEU A 221 -0.84 -3.59 -5.15
CA LEU A 221 0.37 -3.52 -5.97
C LEU A 221 1.37 -2.55 -5.35
N ASP A 222 2.64 -2.73 -5.70
CA ASP A 222 3.70 -1.79 -5.40
C ASP A 222 4.79 -1.84 -6.49
N PHE A 223 5.47 -0.72 -6.72
CA PHE A 223 6.37 -0.55 -7.85
C PHE A 223 7.70 0.09 -7.48
N ASP A 224 8.79 -0.60 -7.78
CA ASP A 224 10.15 -0.07 -7.69
C ASP A 224 10.52 0.62 -9.00
N SER A 225 10.31 1.93 -9.07
CA SER A 225 10.58 2.74 -10.27
C SER A 225 12.05 2.73 -10.70
N GLN A 226 13.01 2.55 -9.78
CA GLN A 226 14.43 2.48 -10.12
C GLN A 226 14.84 1.16 -10.79
N LYS A 227 14.13 0.09 -10.49
CA LYS A 227 14.35 -1.23 -11.10
C LYS A 227 13.34 -1.54 -12.18
N ALA A 228 12.40 -0.63 -12.42
CA ALA A 228 11.28 -0.83 -13.33
C ALA A 228 10.59 -2.20 -13.09
N ARG A 229 10.39 -2.54 -11.82
CA ARG A 229 9.88 -3.84 -11.38
C ARG A 229 8.79 -3.67 -10.35
N GLY A 230 7.69 -4.39 -10.56
CA GLY A 230 6.55 -4.35 -9.66
C GLY A 230 6.12 -5.73 -9.18
N VAL A 231 5.22 -5.69 -8.22
CA VAL A 231 4.57 -6.85 -7.63
C VAL A 231 3.10 -6.57 -7.45
N SER A 232 2.28 -7.58 -7.67
CA SER A 232 0.85 -7.54 -7.36
C SER A 232 0.43 -8.76 -6.59
N GLY A 233 -0.55 -8.56 -5.70
CA GLY A 233 -1.20 -9.60 -4.92
C GLY A 233 -2.71 -9.56 -5.14
N SER A 234 -3.33 -10.71 -5.08
CA SER A 234 -4.73 -10.94 -5.42
C SER A 234 -5.48 -11.70 -4.33
N ALA A 235 -6.77 -11.88 -4.51
CA ALA A 235 -7.58 -12.78 -3.71
C ALA A 235 -7.19 -14.26 -3.87
N GLU A 236 -6.42 -14.61 -4.90
CA GLU A 236 -5.87 -15.96 -5.11
C GLU A 236 -4.59 -16.25 -4.30
N LYS A 237 -3.97 -17.43 -4.51
CA LYS A 237 -2.73 -17.85 -3.81
C LYS A 237 -1.46 -17.31 -4.45
N ALA A 238 -1.51 -16.31 -5.31
CA ALA A 238 -0.38 -15.91 -6.11
C ALA A 238 0.08 -14.47 -5.85
N LEU A 239 1.39 -14.29 -5.80
CA LEU A 239 2.07 -13.02 -6.01
C LEU A 239 2.63 -13.02 -7.43
N ALA A 240 2.24 -12.08 -8.26
CA ALA A 240 2.84 -11.87 -9.57
C ALA A 240 3.93 -10.82 -9.52
N VAL A 241 5.08 -11.12 -10.09
CA VAL A 241 6.19 -10.18 -10.27
C VAL A 241 6.27 -9.85 -11.76
N TRP A 242 6.31 -8.58 -12.05
CA TRP A 242 6.36 -8.06 -13.42
C TRP A 242 7.39 -6.95 -13.54
N SER A 243 7.78 -6.62 -14.76
CA SER A 243 8.71 -5.52 -15.05
C SER A 243 8.18 -4.67 -16.18
N LEU A 244 8.65 -3.44 -16.20
CA LEU A 244 8.46 -2.49 -17.27
C LEU A 244 9.74 -2.42 -18.10
N ASP A 245 9.64 -2.59 -19.41
CA ASP A 245 10.78 -2.42 -20.31
C ASP A 245 10.95 -0.97 -20.79
N GLU A 246 11.97 -0.70 -21.59
CA GLU A 246 12.28 0.62 -22.14
C GLU A 246 11.19 1.15 -23.08
N GLN A 247 10.41 0.26 -23.69
CA GLN A 247 9.27 0.58 -24.55
C GLN A 247 7.97 0.78 -23.77
N GLN A 248 8.05 0.79 -22.44
CA GLN A 248 6.90 0.86 -21.54
C GLN A 248 5.93 -0.32 -21.67
N ALA A 249 6.42 -1.49 -22.06
CA ALA A 249 5.65 -2.71 -22.05
C ALA A 249 5.81 -3.45 -20.71
N LEU A 250 4.68 -3.81 -20.12
CA LEU A 250 4.63 -4.65 -18.93
C LEU A 250 4.86 -6.12 -19.32
N GLN A 251 5.65 -6.83 -18.53
CA GLN A 251 5.94 -8.25 -18.73
C GLN A 251 5.94 -9.00 -17.41
N VAL A 252 5.15 -10.07 -17.31
CA VAL A 252 5.18 -10.98 -16.15
C VAL A 252 6.54 -11.69 -16.13
N ARG A 253 7.24 -11.61 -15.00
CA ARG A 253 8.57 -12.23 -14.80
C ARG A 253 8.50 -13.52 -13.99
N GLY A 254 7.44 -13.71 -13.25
CA GLY A 254 7.21 -14.92 -12.49
C GLY A 254 6.02 -14.80 -11.55
N THR A 255 5.52 -15.96 -11.15
CA THR A 255 4.44 -16.08 -10.17
C THR A 255 4.95 -16.89 -8.99
N HIS A 256 4.68 -16.44 -7.78
CA HIS A 256 5.07 -17.10 -6.55
C HIS A 256 3.81 -17.56 -5.81
N GLU A 257 3.61 -18.86 -5.74
CA GLU A 257 2.47 -19.46 -5.05
C GLU A 257 2.65 -19.39 -3.53
N LEU A 258 1.59 -18.97 -2.85
CA LEU A 258 1.50 -18.93 -1.40
C LEU A 258 0.71 -20.13 -0.89
N THR A 259 0.92 -20.47 0.39
CA THR A 259 0.21 -21.58 1.03
C THR A 259 -1.30 -21.33 1.07
N ASN A 260 -1.71 -20.09 1.37
CA ASN A 260 -3.12 -19.72 1.51
C ASN A 260 -3.47 -18.57 0.58
N ALA A 261 -4.73 -18.52 0.16
CA ALA A 261 -5.28 -17.48 -0.69
C ALA A 261 -5.53 -16.17 0.08
N GLY A 262 -5.59 -15.08 -0.66
CA GLY A 262 -6.01 -13.77 -0.18
C GLY A 262 -4.86 -12.90 0.32
N ILE A 263 -4.48 -11.94 -0.51
CA ILE A 263 -3.53 -10.88 -0.18
C ILE A 263 -4.32 -9.57 -0.13
N SER A 264 -4.26 -8.86 0.99
CA SER A 264 -4.90 -7.55 1.17
C SER A 264 -4.02 -6.39 0.74
N ASP A 265 -2.71 -6.54 0.89
CA ASP A 265 -1.76 -5.46 0.65
C ASP A 265 -0.35 -6.01 0.40
N VAL A 266 0.43 -5.29 -0.40
CA VAL A 266 1.84 -5.58 -0.67
C VAL A 266 2.64 -4.29 -0.60
N LYS A 267 3.82 -4.31 0.02
CA LYS A 267 4.72 -3.15 0.12
C LYS A 267 6.17 -3.54 -0.02
N ILE A 268 6.89 -2.84 -0.88
CA ILE A 268 8.34 -2.92 -1.03
C ILE A 268 8.97 -1.96 -0.02
N ARG A 269 9.93 -2.44 0.77
CA ARG A 269 10.65 -1.58 1.72
C ARG A 269 11.44 -0.49 0.97
N PRO A 270 11.53 0.74 1.48
CA PRO A 270 12.19 1.85 0.78
C PRO A 270 13.63 1.59 0.34
N ASP A 271 14.37 0.69 1.01
CA ASP A 271 15.71 0.26 0.61
C ASP A 271 15.72 -0.79 -0.53
N ARG A 272 14.53 -1.23 -1.00
CA ARG A 272 14.36 -2.21 -2.09
C ARG A 272 15.01 -3.57 -1.84
N LYS A 273 15.16 -3.96 -0.59
CA LYS A 273 15.72 -5.26 -0.21
C LYS A 273 14.64 -6.27 0.14
N ILE A 274 13.53 -5.82 0.68
CA ILE A 274 12.46 -6.64 1.27
C ILE A 274 11.11 -6.25 0.71
N LEU A 275 10.24 -7.23 0.53
CA LEU A 275 8.83 -7.13 0.25
C LEU A 275 8.05 -7.72 1.43
N ALA A 276 6.98 -7.05 1.87
CA ALA A 276 6.02 -7.57 2.82
C ALA A 276 4.63 -7.69 2.21
N THR A 277 3.88 -8.72 2.60
CA THR A 277 2.48 -8.94 2.19
C THR A 277 1.58 -9.12 3.39
N ALA A 278 0.38 -8.55 3.33
CA ALA A 278 -0.70 -8.75 4.30
C ALA A 278 -1.63 -9.85 3.83
N GLY A 279 -1.85 -10.90 4.63
CA GLY A 279 -2.63 -12.07 4.24
C GLY A 279 -3.99 -12.18 4.96
N TRP A 280 -4.99 -12.73 4.26
CA TRP A 280 -6.29 -13.07 4.85
C TRP A 280 -6.17 -14.21 5.87
N ASP A 281 -5.12 -15.00 5.77
CA ASP A 281 -4.77 -16.09 6.68
C ASP A 281 -4.06 -15.61 7.96
N HIS A 282 -4.18 -14.34 8.29
CA HIS A 282 -3.65 -13.70 9.50
C HIS A 282 -2.12 -13.59 9.53
N ARG A 283 -1.45 -13.82 8.41
CA ARG A 283 0.03 -13.82 8.31
C ARG A 283 0.53 -12.59 7.57
N VAL A 284 1.67 -12.12 8.00
CA VAL A 284 2.50 -11.23 7.20
C VAL A 284 3.66 -12.06 6.66
N ARG A 285 3.85 -12.06 5.36
CA ARG A 285 4.96 -12.77 4.72
C ARG A 285 6.00 -11.78 4.25
N VAL A 286 7.25 -12.14 4.43
CA VAL A 286 8.39 -11.29 4.09
C VAL A 286 9.26 -12.04 3.08
N PHE A 287 9.61 -11.37 1.99
CA PHE A 287 10.42 -11.92 0.92
C PHE A 287 11.63 -11.03 0.64
N HIS A 288 12.69 -11.63 0.19
CA HIS A 288 13.80 -10.89 -0.40
C HIS A 288 13.37 -10.34 -1.77
N TRP A 289 13.29 -9.00 -1.92
CA TRP A 289 12.65 -8.38 -3.08
C TRP A 289 13.24 -8.81 -4.42
N ARG A 290 14.56 -8.90 -4.54
CA ARG A 290 15.19 -9.26 -5.82
C ARG A 290 14.97 -10.72 -6.25
N THR A 291 15.03 -11.64 -5.30
CA THR A 291 15.00 -13.10 -5.59
C THR A 291 13.68 -13.75 -5.28
N MET A 292 12.77 -13.06 -4.61
CA MET A 292 11.50 -13.58 -4.07
C MET A 292 11.67 -14.78 -3.14
N LYS A 293 12.87 -14.98 -2.59
CA LYS A 293 13.10 -16.00 -1.56
C LYS A 293 12.31 -15.66 -0.31
N PRO A 294 11.49 -16.58 0.23
CA PRO A 294 10.84 -16.38 1.52
C PRO A 294 11.87 -16.16 2.62
N LEU A 295 11.67 -15.13 3.43
CA LEU A 295 12.55 -14.79 4.56
C LEU A 295 11.87 -15.08 5.90
N ALA A 296 10.59 -14.75 6.04
CA ALA A 296 9.84 -14.97 7.27
C ALA A 296 8.33 -15.06 7.01
N VAL A 297 7.64 -15.77 7.89
CA VAL A 297 6.19 -15.77 8.03
C VAL A 297 5.88 -15.33 9.46
N LEU A 298 5.33 -14.12 9.61
CA LEU A 298 5.06 -13.50 10.90
C LEU A 298 3.66 -13.92 11.38
N ALA A 299 3.60 -14.65 12.45
CA ALA A 299 2.40 -15.35 12.92
C ALA A 299 1.90 -14.75 14.25
N PHE A 300 1.55 -13.47 14.26
CA PHE A 300 1.10 -12.77 15.46
C PHE A 300 -0.41 -12.55 15.50
N HIS A 301 -0.98 -12.07 14.37
CA HIS A 301 -2.39 -11.70 14.33
C HIS A 301 -3.34 -12.87 14.38
N SER A 302 -4.51 -12.67 15.00
CA SER A 302 -5.58 -13.67 15.13
C SER A 302 -6.71 -13.51 14.12
N ALA A 303 -6.63 -12.49 13.26
CA ALA A 303 -7.59 -12.21 12.20
C ALA A 303 -6.88 -11.63 10.97
N VAL A 304 -7.64 -11.41 9.89
CA VAL A 304 -7.16 -10.85 8.61
C VAL A 304 -6.23 -9.65 8.84
N VAL A 305 -5.07 -9.66 8.22
CA VAL A 305 -4.18 -8.50 8.14
C VAL A 305 -4.58 -7.69 6.91
N HIS A 306 -5.05 -6.46 7.11
CA HIS A 306 -5.58 -5.62 6.04
C HIS A 306 -4.53 -4.76 5.36
N CYS A 307 -3.51 -4.35 6.08
CA CYS A 307 -2.52 -3.41 5.56
C CYS A 307 -1.15 -3.63 6.19
N VAL A 308 -0.13 -3.30 5.42
CA VAL A 308 1.28 -3.23 5.87
C VAL A 308 1.89 -1.91 5.45
N ALA A 309 2.82 -1.40 6.24
CA ALA A 309 3.56 -0.19 5.91
C ALA A 309 5.01 -0.33 6.39
N PHE A 310 5.94 0.25 5.63
CA PHE A 310 7.34 0.38 6.04
C PHE A 310 7.66 1.81 6.42
N ALA A 311 8.42 1.96 7.47
CA ALA A 311 9.05 3.22 7.83
C ALA A 311 10.36 3.45 7.07
N ALA A 312 10.82 4.69 7.04
CA ALA A 312 12.08 5.05 6.38
C ALA A 312 13.31 4.34 7.00
N ASP A 313 13.28 4.04 8.30
CA ASP A 313 14.34 3.28 9.01
C ASP A 313 14.23 1.76 8.82
N GLY A 314 13.15 1.28 8.18
CA GLY A 314 12.92 -0.12 7.86
C GLY A 314 12.02 -0.87 8.84
N LEU A 315 11.42 -0.22 9.85
CA LEU A 315 10.38 -0.83 10.67
C LEU A 315 9.19 -1.22 9.78
N LEU A 316 8.59 -2.37 10.09
CA LEU A 316 7.38 -2.86 9.44
C LEU A 316 6.22 -2.77 10.43
N ALA A 317 5.13 -2.12 10.02
CA ALA A 317 3.86 -2.13 10.73
C ALA A 317 2.84 -3.00 9.98
N ALA A 318 2.02 -3.75 10.70
CA ALA A 318 0.91 -4.51 10.14
C ALA A 318 -0.37 -4.27 10.96
N GLY A 319 -1.45 -3.91 10.26
CA GLY A 319 -2.75 -3.62 10.84
C GLY A 319 -3.77 -4.72 10.52
N SER A 320 -4.54 -5.12 11.52
CA SER A 320 -5.42 -6.28 11.42
C SER A 320 -6.85 -6.01 11.90
N LYS A 321 -7.74 -6.89 11.46
CA LYS A 321 -9.12 -6.99 11.94
C LYS A 321 -9.20 -7.32 13.45
N ASP A 322 -8.13 -7.82 14.05
CA ASP A 322 -8.03 -8.11 15.49
C ASP A 322 -7.82 -6.84 16.35
N HIS A 323 -7.96 -5.64 15.78
CA HIS A 323 -7.84 -4.33 16.41
C HIS A 323 -6.43 -4.05 16.95
N ARG A 324 -5.39 -4.68 16.39
CA ARG A 324 -4.01 -4.52 16.81
C ARG A 324 -3.15 -4.06 15.64
N ILE A 325 -2.08 -3.36 16.00
CA ILE A 325 -1.00 -3.03 15.07
C ILE A 325 0.28 -3.64 15.64
N SER A 326 0.88 -4.57 14.91
CA SER A 326 2.16 -5.16 15.25
C SER A 326 3.30 -4.39 14.59
N ILE A 327 4.38 -4.14 15.34
CA ILE A 327 5.57 -3.45 14.86
C ILE A 327 6.75 -4.40 14.89
N TRP A 328 7.49 -4.47 13.78
CA TRP A 328 8.56 -5.42 13.56
C TRP A 328 9.84 -4.72 13.14
N SER A 329 10.97 -5.13 13.69
CA SER A 329 12.30 -4.77 13.19
C SER A 329 12.90 -6.00 12.52
N LEU A 330 12.88 -6.01 11.19
CA LEU A 330 13.33 -7.14 10.38
C LEU A 330 14.55 -6.73 9.59
N TYR A 331 15.63 -7.50 9.74
CA TYR A 331 16.86 -7.26 8.98
C TYR A 331 17.26 -5.78 9.02
N PRO A 332 17.73 -5.26 10.17
CA PRO A 332 18.11 -3.87 10.31
C PRO A 332 19.13 -3.48 9.23
N ARG A 333 19.11 -2.23 8.82
CA ARG A 333 20.08 -1.72 7.85
C ARG A 333 21.45 -1.81 8.49
N SER A 334 22.35 -2.57 7.87
CA SER A 334 23.78 -2.57 8.16
C SER A 334 24.42 -1.30 7.63
#